data_c72c913a44fb6656e94c37d7d6695cca
#
_entry.id   c72c913a44fb6656e94c37d7d6695cca
#
_cell.length_a   1.000
_cell.length_b   1.000
_cell.length_c   1.000
_cell.angle_alpha   90.00
_cell.angle_beta   90.00
_cell.angle_gamma   90.00
#
_symmetry.space_group_name_H-M   'P 1'
#
loop_
_entity.id
_entity.type
_entity.pdbx_description
1 polymer ?
#
loop_
_entity_poly.entity_id
_entity_poly.type
_entity_poly.pdbx_seq_one_letter_code
_entity_poly.pdbx_strand_id
1 'polypeptide(L)'
;KRQRQKLSRLSLNRALAALVRSRCPLMECTLHMATWTFKTPKGRRWHSGAITYALIAYALGWTVLLAGGWTGFIPGVLLLGHGMIIAAYMIHECAHNTVFTVNRHNNQLAGWLGWICGSCYGTVEDIRTKHFRHHVENDDVVWFDYEGFFKNYPLVYRITILLEWCFIPAHCILMHTIMVFTAFIIPQRRNQLGRNIGVILVRFGMLAALAIYAPLALVGYLISYMLMIIVLRFVDGLEHDYP
;
A
#
# COMPACT_ATOMS: atom_id res chain seq x y z
N LYS A 1 41.20 19.72 40.15
CA LYS A 1 39.87 19.98 40.77
C LYS A 1 38.79 20.24 39.76
N ARG A 2 38.97 21.09 38.70
CA ARG A 2 37.95 21.42 37.69
C ARG A 2 37.43 20.21 36.87
N GLN A 3 38.29 19.24 36.60
CA GLN A 3 37.92 18.06 35.81
C GLN A 3 37.05 17.06 36.57
N ARG A 4 37.28 16.91 37.88
CA ARG A 4 36.41 16.09 38.76
C ARG A 4 34.99 16.71 38.95
N GLN A 5 34.91 18.03 39.01
CA GLN A 5 33.59 18.71 39.08
C GLN A 5 32.78 18.60 37.78
N LYS A 6 33.44 18.57 36.63
CA LYS A 6 32.77 18.40 35.32
C LYS A 6 32.22 16.96 35.15
N LEU A 7 32.97 15.95 35.62
CA LEU A 7 32.53 14.55 35.61
C LEU A 7 31.38 14.29 36.57
N SER A 8 31.37 14.90 37.74
CA SER A 8 30.26 14.75 38.73
C SER A 8 28.96 15.41 38.22
N ARG A 9 29.04 16.55 37.55
CA ARG A 9 27.86 17.20 36.93
C ARG A 9 27.29 16.41 35.75
N LEU A 10 28.15 15.75 34.95
CA LEU A 10 27.70 14.89 33.85
C LEU A 10 27.03 13.61 34.35
N SER A 11 27.54 13.04 35.47
CA SER A 11 26.91 11.86 36.09
C SER A 11 25.57 12.20 36.75
N LEU A 12 25.48 13.35 37.42
CA LEU A 12 24.24 13.84 38.03
C LEU A 12 23.16 14.15 36.99
N ASN A 13 23.53 14.81 35.85
CA ASN A 13 22.60 15.08 34.78
C ASN A 13 22.13 13.81 34.06
N ARG A 14 22.99 12.79 33.94
CA ARG A 14 22.59 11.47 33.42
C ARG A 14 21.65 10.74 34.38
N ALA A 15 21.91 10.81 35.70
CA ALA A 15 21.06 10.22 36.72
C ALA A 15 19.70 10.93 36.79
N LEU A 16 19.68 12.27 36.73
CA LEU A 16 18.43 13.06 36.66
C LEU A 16 17.64 12.78 35.37
N ALA A 17 18.30 12.68 34.23
CA ALA A 17 17.66 12.32 32.97
C ALA A 17 17.10 10.87 32.99
N ALA A 18 17.76 9.95 33.68
CA ALA A 18 17.28 8.59 33.89
C ALA A 18 16.08 8.55 34.86
N LEU A 19 16.11 9.38 35.91
CA LEU A 19 15.01 9.49 36.89
C LEU A 19 13.76 10.17 36.31
N VAL A 20 13.93 11.17 35.46
CA VAL A 20 12.83 11.80 34.70
C VAL A 20 12.23 10.84 33.68
N ARG A 21 13.07 10.05 33.00
CA ARG A 21 12.59 8.97 32.12
C ARG A 21 11.86 7.85 32.84
N SER A 22 12.21 7.55 34.09
CA SER A 22 11.56 6.49 34.87
C SER A 22 10.23 6.90 35.50
N ARG A 23 9.97 8.20 35.64
CA ARG A 23 8.73 8.67 36.32
C ARG A 23 7.56 9.00 35.37
N CYS A 24 7.77 9.10 34.05
CA CYS A 24 6.65 9.35 33.13
C CYS A 24 6.81 8.71 31.74
N PRO A 25 7.09 7.41 31.61
CA PRO A 25 7.16 6.79 30.27
C PRO A 25 5.77 6.57 29.64
N LEU A 26 4.71 6.50 30.46
CA LEU A 26 3.36 6.19 29.96
C LEU A 26 2.60 7.40 29.43
N MET A 27 2.80 8.59 30.02
CA MET A 27 2.02 9.77 29.65
C MET A 27 2.55 10.49 28.42
N GLU A 28 3.88 10.59 28.23
CA GLU A 28 4.46 11.10 26.97
C GLU A 28 4.31 10.11 25.82
N CYS A 29 4.44 8.81 26.09
CA CYS A 29 4.24 7.78 25.08
C CYS A 29 2.77 7.71 24.61
N THR A 30 1.80 7.91 25.51
CA THR A 30 0.37 7.93 25.15
C THR A 30 -0.03 9.20 24.40
N LEU A 31 0.54 10.36 24.73
CA LEU A 31 0.25 11.60 24.03
C LEU A 31 0.87 11.62 22.62
N HIS A 32 2.09 11.12 22.46
CA HIS A 32 2.74 11.00 21.14
C HIS A 32 2.09 9.93 20.25
N MET A 33 1.46 8.90 20.83
CA MET A 33 0.74 7.87 20.09
C MET A 33 -0.64 8.32 19.59
N ALA A 34 -1.18 9.42 20.13
CA ALA A 34 -2.51 9.91 19.79
C ALA A 34 -2.53 10.93 18.65
N THR A 35 -1.41 11.59 18.31
CA THR A 35 -1.39 12.66 17.32
C THR A 35 -0.76 12.24 16.00
N TRP A 36 -1.50 12.45 14.91
CA TRP A 36 -1.04 12.24 13.53
C TRP A 36 -0.14 13.41 13.10
N THR A 37 1.14 13.35 13.49
CA THR A 37 2.11 14.41 13.20
C THR A 37 2.89 14.09 11.93
N PHE A 38 2.78 14.93 10.92
CA PHE A 38 3.56 14.82 9.70
C PHE A 38 5.05 14.99 9.97
N LYS A 39 5.89 14.27 9.23
CA LYS A 39 7.34 14.23 9.43
C LYS A 39 8.00 15.57 9.16
N THR A 40 7.51 16.32 8.18
CA THR A 40 8.01 17.65 7.84
C THR A 40 6.87 18.63 7.51
N PRO A 41 7.07 19.97 7.72
CA PRO A 41 6.07 20.96 7.33
C PRO A 41 5.79 20.98 5.82
N LYS A 42 6.81 20.76 4.97
CA LYS A 42 6.66 20.65 3.52
C LYS A 42 5.88 19.38 3.18
N GLY A 43 6.26 18.24 3.76
CA GLY A 43 5.56 16.96 3.60
C GLY A 43 4.10 17.05 4.02
N ARG A 44 3.77 17.81 5.08
CA ARG A 44 2.38 18.01 5.48
C ARG A 44 1.51 18.56 4.34
N ARG A 45 1.98 19.57 3.61
CA ARG A 45 1.21 20.18 2.51
C ARG A 45 1.02 19.19 1.37
N TRP A 46 2.09 18.53 0.94
CA TRP A 46 2.05 17.60 -0.20
C TRP A 46 1.31 16.31 0.12
N HIS A 47 1.66 15.66 1.23
CA HIS A 47 1.02 14.40 1.59
C HIS A 47 -0.46 14.58 1.97
N SER A 48 -0.82 15.64 2.72
CA SER A 48 -2.25 15.90 3.00
C SER A 48 -3.01 16.24 1.72
N GLY A 49 -2.43 17.02 0.81
CA GLY A 49 -3.03 17.29 -0.50
C GLY A 49 -3.24 16.03 -1.31
N ALA A 50 -2.21 15.17 -1.42
CA ALA A 50 -2.29 13.90 -2.15
C ALA A 50 -3.33 12.94 -1.55
N ILE A 51 -3.35 12.79 -0.22
CA ILE A 51 -4.33 11.96 0.48
C ILE A 51 -5.76 12.48 0.25
N THR A 52 -5.97 13.77 0.46
CA THR A 52 -7.28 14.41 0.26
C THR A 52 -7.74 14.25 -1.17
N TYR A 53 -6.87 14.52 -2.14
CA TYR A 53 -7.15 14.33 -3.55
C TYR A 53 -7.53 12.88 -3.87
N ALA A 54 -6.74 11.90 -3.42
CA ALA A 54 -7.00 10.48 -3.67
C ALA A 54 -8.37 10.06 -3.14
N LEU A 55 -8.74 10.48 -1.92
CA LEU A 55 -10.03 10.17 -1.32
C LEU A 55 -11.19 10.83 -2.07
N ILE A 56 -11.05 12.12 -2.41
CA ILE A 56 -12.10 12.85 -3.15
C ILE A 56 -12.25 12.27 -4.56
N ALA A 57 -11.16 12.06 -5.30
CA ALA A 57 -11.21 11.51 -6.65
C ALA A 57 -11.81 10.09 -6.66
N TYR A 58 -11.47 9.25 -5.67
CA TYR A 58 -12.04 7.93 -5.50
C TYR A 58 -13.54 7.99 -5.23
N ALA A 59 -13.99 8.83 -4.29
CA ALA A 59 -15.39 8.98 -3.93
C ALA A 59 -16.21 9.56 -5.09
N LEU A 60 -15.71 10.62 -5.75
CA LEU A 60 -16.36 11.22 -6.92
C LEU A 60 -16.39 10.24 -8.09
N GLY A 61 -15.30 9.49 -8.34
CA GLY A 61 -15.23 8.48 -9.38
C GLY A 61 -16.35 7.44 -9.22
N TRP A 62 -16.55 6.92 -7.99
CA TRP A 62 -17.65 6.02 -7.69
C TRP A 62 -19.03 6.68 -7.87
N THR A 63 -19.20 7.90 -7.39
CA THR A 63 -20.47 8.63 -7.54
C THR A 63 -20.82 8.80 -9.03
N VAL A 64 -19.85 9.19 -9.84
CA VAL A 64 -20.05 9.41 -11.27
C VAL A 64 -20.32 8.09 -12.02
N LEU A 65 -19.62 6.99 -11.66
CA LEU A 65 -19.86 5.67 -12.26
C LEU A 65 -21.25 5.12 -11.90
N LEU A 66 -21.70 5.32 -10.68
CA LEU A 66 -22.98 4.77 -10.21
C LEU A 66 -24.19 5.60 -10.68
N ALA A 67 -24.06 6.93 -10.71
CA ALA A 67 -25.16 7.84 -11.02
C ALA A 67 -25.15 8.35 -12.47
N GLY A 68 -23.99 8.40 -13.13
CA GLY A 68 -23.83 9.06 -14.42
C GLY A 68 -24.16 8.21 -15.66
N GLY A 69 -24.44 6.92 -15.49
CA GLY A 69 -24.69 6.02 -16.61
C GLY A 69 -23.56 6.07 -17.66
N TRP A 70 -23.92 6.00 -18.94
CA TRP A 70 -22.93 6.04 -20.03
C TRP A 70 -22.17 7.37 -20.14
N THR A 71 -22.82 8.49 -19.84
CA THR A 71 -22.16 9.83 -19.87
C THR A 71 -21.13 10.00 -18.77
N GLY A 72 -21.36 9.38 -17.62
CA GLY A 72 -20.45 9.37 -16.48
C GLY A 72 -19.34 8.31 -16.57
N PHE A 73 -19.41 7.39 -17.55
CA PHE A 73 -18.49 6.24 -17.58
C PHE A 73 -17.01 6.65 -17.70
N ILE A 74 -16.67 7.41 -18.74
CA ILE A 74 -15.28 7.83 -18.97
C ILE A 74 -14.75 8.72 -17.84
N PRO A 75 -15.42 9.83 -17.47
CA PRO A 75 -14.94 10.67 -16.37
C PRO A 75 -14.89 9.92 -15.03
N GLY A 76 -15.82 9.01 -14.76
CA GLY A 76 -15.81 8.17 -13.57
C GLY A 76 -14.62 7.22 -13.54
N VAL A 77 -14.32 6.55 -14.66
CA VAL A 77 -13.14 5.67 -14.80
C VAL A 77 -11.83 6.45 -14.56
N LEU A 78 -11.70 7.64 -15.17
CA LEU A 78 -10.48 8.45 -15.03
C LEU A 78 -10.30 8.96 -13.60
N LEU A 79 -11.36 9.47 -12.97
CA LEU A 79 -11.31 9.94 -11.59
C LEU A 79 -10.98 8.80 -10.63
N LEU A 80 -11.67 7.67 -10.76
CA LEU A 80 -11.46 6.52 -9.92
C LEU A 80 -10.05 5.95 -10.08
N GLY A 81 -9.61 5.75 -11.32
CA GLY A 81 -8.27 5.23 -11.64
C GLY A 81 -7.17 6.15 -11.14
N HIS A 82 -7.28 7.46 -11.35
CA HIS A 82 -6.28 8.42 -10.87
C HIS A 82 -6.26 8.51 -9.34
N GLY A 83 -7.43 8.47 -8.68
CA GLY A 83 -7.52 8.39 -7.22
C GLY A 83 -6.81 7.15 -6.67
N MET A 84 -6.96 5.98 -7.33
CA MET A 84 -6.28 4.74 -6.98
C MET A 84 -4.76 4.83 -7.19
N ILE A 85 -4.31 5.45 -8.28
CA ILE A 85 -2.87 5.66 -8.57
C ILE A 85 -2.23 6.49 -7.44
N ILE A 86 -2.81 7.64 -7.10
CA ILE A 86 -2.27 8.51 -6.05
C ILE A 86 -2.31 7.80 -4.68
N ALA A 87 -3.36 7.02 -4.39
CA ALA A 87 -3.43 6.22 -3.18
C ALA A 87 -2.30 5.16 -3.11
N ALA A 88 -1.97 4.52 -4.23
CA ALA A 88 -0.87 3.55 -4.30
C ALA A 88 0.49 4.21 -4.07
N TYR A 89 0.74 5.39 -4.65
CA TYR A 89 1.95 6.18 -4.33
C TYR A 89 2.02 6.57 -2.87
N MET A 90 0.91 6.92 -2.25
CA MET A 90 0.89 7.21 -0.82
C MET A 90 1.16 5.98 0.05
N ILE A 91 0.81 4.77 -0.40
CA ILE A 91 1.22 3.51 0.27
C ILE A 91 2.75 3.36 0.21
N HIS A 92 3.36 3.64 -0.95
CA HIS A 92 4.81 3.64 -1.14
C HIS A 92 5.50 4.63 -0.17
N GLU A 93 5.03 5.87 -0.09
CA GLU A 93 5.52 6.86 0.88
C GLU A 93 5.38 6.40 2.33
N CYS A 94 4.27 5.74 2.66
CA CYS A 94 4.08 5.14 3.98
C CYS A 94 5.06 3.98 4.24
N ALA A 95 5.42 3.18 3.23
CA ALA A 95 6.40 2.11 3.36
C ALA A 95 7.77 2.68 3.73
N HIS A 96 8.15 3.82 3.16
CA HIS A 96 9.37 4.57 3.52
C HIS A 96 9.29 5.35 4.83
N ASN A 97 8.14 5.35 5.51
CA ASN A 97 7.90 6.15 6.72
C ASN A 97 8.15 7.66 6.52
N THR A 98 7.81 8.20 5.34
CA THR A 98 8.05 9.60 4.98
C THR A 98 6.89 10.52 5.38
N VAL A 99 5.68 9.97 5.56
CA VAL A 99 4.46 10.76 5.80
C VAL A 99 4.37 11.24 7.25
N PHE A 100 4.35 10.30 8.21
CA PHE A 100 4.20 10.61 9.64
C PHE A 100 5.47 10.29 10.43
N THR A 101 5.64 10.97 11.56
CA THR A 101 6.76 10.74 12.50
C THR A 101 6.69 9.36 13.17
N VAL A 102 5.49 8.82 13.36
CA VAL A 102 5.24 7.54 14.02
C VAL A 102 4.91 6.46 12.99
N ASN A 103 5.69 5.39 12.94
CA ASN A 103 5.51 4.27 12.00
C ASN A 103 4.11 3.67 12.03
N ARG A 104 3.49 3.58 13.22
CA ARG A 104 2.13 3.07 13.36
C ARG A 104 1.13 3.85 12.51
N HIS A 105 1.27 5.18 12.42
CA HIS A 105 0.36 6.02 11.62
C HIS A 105 0.58 5.81 10.12
N ASN A 106 1.84 5.64 9.68
CA ASN A 106 2.14 5.24 8.30
C ASN A 106 1.48 3.89 7.96
N ASN A 107 1.60 2.90 8.86
CA ASN A 107 0.99 1.58 8.67
C ASN A 107 -0.54 1.65 8.62
N GLN A 108 -1.17 2.46 9.47
CA GLN A 108 -2.62 2.64 9.48
C GLN A 108 -3.11 3.29 8.18
N LEU A 109 -2.47 4.38 7.75
CA LEU A 109 -2.82 5.04 6.50
C LEU A 109 -2.65 4.09 5.30
N ALA A 110 -1.50 3.41 5.19
CA ALA A 110 -1.25 2.44 4.13
C ALA A 110 -2.28 1.31 4.12
N GLY A 111 -2.69 0.82 5.30
CA GLY A 111 -3.75 -0.17 5.44
C GLY A 111 -5.09 0.32 4.89
N TRP A 112 -5.51 1.56 5.16
CA TRP A 112 -6.73 2.15 4.62
C TRP A 112 -6.65 2.37 3.11
N LEU A 113 -5.56 2.93 2.63
CA LEU A 113 -5.33 3.14 1.20
C LEU A 113 -5.24 1.81 0.43
N GLY A 114 -4.78 0.74 1.08
CA GLY A 114 -4.79 -0.61 0.53
C GLY A 114 -6.18 -1.12 0.13
N TRP A 115 -7.23 -0.69 0.81
CA TRP A 115 -8.60 -0.99 0.42
C TRP A 115 -9.01 -0.27 -0.87
N ILE A 116 -8.52 0.94 -1.09
CA ILE A 116 -8.73 1.71 -2.33
C ILE A 116 -8.01 1.04 -3.50
N CYS A 117 -6.73 0.70 -3.33
CA CYS A 117 -5.88 0.14 -4.40
C CYS A 117 -6.02 -1.37 -4.59
N GLY A 118 -6.79 -2.08 -3.75
CA GLY A 118 -6.91 -3.53 -3.82
C GLY A 118 -5.73 -4.32 -3.24
N SER A 119 -4.75 -3.65 -2.60
CA SER A 119 -3.61 -4.30 -1.93
C SER A 119 -3.91 -4.77 -0.50
N CYS A 120 -5.17 -4.78 -0.10
CA CYS A 120 -5.62 -5.14 1.25
C CYS A 120 -5.43 -6.62 1.63
N TYR A 121 -5.06 -7.49 0.69
CA TYR A 121 -4.79 -8.92 0.94
C TYR A 121 -3.45 -9.15 1.64
N GLY A 122 -2.42 -8.34 1.35
CA GLY A 122 -1.16 -8.29 2.09
C GLY A 122 -1.24 -7.42 3.34
N THR A 123 -0.29 -7.58 4.24
CA THR A 123 -0.08 -6.61 5.33
C THR A 123 0.81 -5.47 4.86
N VAL A 124 0.76 -4.33 5.54
CA VAL A 124 1.66 -3.20 5.24
C VAL A 124 3.13 -3.60 5.46
N GLU A 125 3.38 -4.49 6.41
CA GLU A 125 4.72 -5.03 6.66
C GLU A 125 5.21 -5.91 5.52
N ASP A 126 4.32 -6.70 4.89
CA ASP A 126 4.66 -7.46 3.69
C ASP A 126 5.05 -6.53 2.53
N ILE A 127 4.28 -5.45 2.33
CA ILE A 127 4.56 -4.44 1.31
C ILE A 127 5.91 -3.77 1.58
N ARG A 128 6.14 -3.35 2.82
CA ARG A 128 7.39 -2.70 3.25
C ARG A 128 8.60 -3.62 3.06
N THR A 129 8.51 -4.87 3.51
CA THR A 129 9.59 -5.85 3.40
C THR A 129 9.93 -6.10 1.93
N LYS A 130 8.91 -6.33 1.08
CA LYS A 130 9.11 -6.50 -0.35
C LYS A 130 9.80 -5.27 -0.95
N HIS A 131 9.31 -4.09 -0.64
CA HIS A 131 9.80 -2.84 -1.19
C HIS A 131 11.25 -2.54 -0.80
N PHE A 132 11.63 -2.73 0.47
CA PHE A 132 13.02 -2.55 0.90
C PHE A 132 13.97 -3.60 0.31
N ARG A 133 13.55 -4.85 0.17
CA ARG A 133 14.35 -5.87 -0.49
C ARG A 133 14.61 -5.51 -1.94
N HIS A 134 13.59 -5.01 -2.65
CA HIS A 134 13.71 -4.51 -4.00
C HIS A 134 14.79 -3.43 -4.14
N HIS A 135 14.82 -2.44 -3.24
CA HIS A 135 15.87 -1.41 -3.22
C HIS A 135 17.28 -1.93 -2.90
N VAL A 136 17.40 -3.04 -2.17
CA VAL A 136 18.70 -3.60 -1.76
C VAL A 136 19.21 -4.65 -2.74
N GLU A 137 18.32 -5.49 -3.23
CA GLU A 137 18.68 -6.67 -4.04
C GLU A 137 18.61 -6.36 -5.54
N ASN A 138 18.02 -5.20 -5.95
CA ASN A 138 17.77 -4.81 -7.33
C ASN A 138 17.06 -5.89 -8.15
N ASP A 139 16.23 -6.69 -7.48
CA ASP A 139 15.56 -7.83 -8.06
C ASP A 139 14.05 -7.75 -7.74
N ASP A 140 13.21 -8.28 -8.60
CA ASP A 140 11.76 -8.37 -8.33
C ASP A 140 11.50 -9.46 -7.29
N VAL A 141 11.70 -9.09 -6.03
CA VAL A 141 11.59 -10.00 -4.90
C VAL A 141 10.13 -10.36 -4.64
N VAL A 142 9.66 -11.36 -5.30
CA VAL A 142 8.33 -11.92 -5.09
C VAL A 142 8.42 -13.13 -4.16
N TRP A 143 7.36 -13.36 -3.39
CA TRP A 143 7.19 -14.55 -2.55
C TRP A 143 7.09 -15.85 -3.33
N PHE A 144 6.98 -15.74 -4.62
CA PHE A 144 6.67 -16.82 -5.53
C PHE A 144 7.78 -16.90 -6.58
N ASP A 145 8.35 -18.05 -6.75
CA ASP A 145 9.30 -18.34 -7.83
C ASP A 145 8.55 -18.37 -9.17
N TYR A 146 8.32 -17.20 -9.74
CA TYR A 146 7.63 -17.05 -11.02
C TYR A 146 8.47 -17.58 -12.18
N GLU A 147 9.81 -17.52 -12.11
CA GLU A 147 10.68 -18.09 -13.14
C GLU A 147 10.54 -19.60 -13.20
N GLY A 148 10.67 -20.28 -12.07
CA GLY A 148 10.43 -21.71 -11.97
C GLY A 148 9.01 -22.09 -12.35
N PHE A 149 8.01 -21.29 -11.96
CA PHE A 149 6.63 -21.50 -12.36
C PHE A 149 6.45 -21.43 -13.88
N PHE A 150 6.89 -20.38 -14.52
CA PHE A 150 6.76 -20.21 -15.98
C PHE A 150 7.56 -21.25 -16.76
N LYS A 151 8.70 -21.68 -16.24
CA LYS A 151 9.49 -22.77 -16.80
C LYS A 151 8.72 -24.10 -16.78
N ASN A 152 8.00 -24.35 -15.68
CA ASN A 152 7.17 -25.56 -15.54
C ASN A 152 5.83 -25.46 -16.29
N TYR A 153 5.33 -24.26 -16.55
CA TYR A 153 4.04 -24.00 -17.22
C TYR A 153 4.21 -23.09 -18.45
N PRO A 154 4.88 -23.57 -19.52
CA PRO A 154 5.23 -22.72 -20.69
C PRO A 154 4.01 -22.19 -21.43
N LEU A 155 2.86 -22.84 -21.38
CA LEU A 155 1.62 -22.33 -21.96
C LEU A 155 1.13 -21.08 -21.18
N VAL A 156 1.18 -21.12 -19.86
CA VAL A 156 0.81 -19.95 -19.03
C VAL A 156 1.75 -18.77 -19.33
N TYR A 157 3.04 -19.04 -19.43
CA TYR A 157 4.02 -18.03 -19.83
C TYR A 157 3.66 -17.37 -21.19
N ARG A 158 3.39 -18.18 -22.22
CA ARG A 158 3.02 -17.68 -23.55
C ARG A 158 1.74 -16.83 -23.52
N ILE A 159 0.73 -17.28 -22.77
CA ILE A 159 -0.52 -16.53 -22.60
C ILE A 159 -0.24 -15.20 -21.88
N THR A 160 0.56 -15.24 -20.82
CA THR A 160 0.94 -14.01 -20.08
C THR A 160 1.64 -13.02 -21.00
N ILE A 161 2.65 -13.46 -21.77
CA ILE A 161 3.35 -12.60 -22.73
C ILE A 161 2.40 -12.04 -23.79
N LEU A 162 1.52 -12.87 -24.37
CA LEU A 162 0.53 -12.42 -25.36
C LEU A 162 -0.38 -11.32 -24.78
N LEU A 163 -0.86 -11.48 -23.56
CA LEU A 163 -1.70 -10.49 -22.91
C LEU A 163 -0.92 -9.20 -22.61
N GLU A 164 0.35 -9.30 -22.21
CA GLU A 164 1.22 -8.14 -22.02
C GLU A 164 1.42 -7.35 -23.33
N TRP A 165 1.57 -8.03 -24.45
CA TRP A 165 1.62 -7.40 -25.78
C TRP A 165 0.30 -6.68 -26.14
N CYS A 166 -0.82 -7.13 -25.59
CA CYS A 166 -2.12 -6.48 -25.71
C CYS A 166 -2.35 -5.37 -24.66
N PHE A 167 -1.30 -4.92 -23.96
CA PHE A 167 -1.38 -3.94 -22.87
C PHE A 167 -2.23 -4.39 -21.67
N ILE A 168 -2.44 -5.70 -21.51
CA ILE A 168 -3.06 -6.26 -20.32
C ILE A 168 -1.94 -6.66 -19.37
N PRO A 169 -1.84 -6.07 -18.16
CA PRO A 169 -0.76 -6.35 -17.19
C PRO A 169 -0.94 -7.71 -16.53
N ALA A 170 -0.87 -8.78 -17.33
CA ALA A 170 -1.20 -10.15 -16.94
C ALA A 170 -0.28 -10.67 -15.84
N HIS A 171 1.01 -10.33 -15.88
CA HIS A 171 1.96 -10.69 -14.82
C HIS A 171 1.53 -10.10 -13.46
N CYS A 172 1.20 -8.80 -13.42
CA CYS A 172 0.75 -8.15 -12.19
C CYS A 172 -0.58 -8.73 -11.69
N ILE A 173 -1.51 -9.04 -12.59
CA ILE A 173 -2.79 -9.69 -12.25
C ILE A 173 -2.53 -11.07 -11.64
N LEU A 174 -1.63 -11.86 -12.22
CA LEU A 174 -1.23 -13.16 -11.70
C LEU A 174 -0.65 -13.02 -10.29
N MET A 175 0.28 -12.08 -10.09
CA MET A 175 0.89 -11.81 -8.78
C MET A 175 -0.16 -11.38 -7.74
N HIS A 176 -1.08 -10.49 -8.09
CA HIS A 176 -2.17 -10.08 -7.19
C HIS A 176 -3.09 -11.27 -6.85
N THR A 177 -3.40 -12.12 -7.83
CA THR A 177 -4.20 -13.33 -7.62
C THR A 177 -3.50 -14.29 -6.66
N ILE A 178 -2.21 -14.53 -6.84
CA ILE A 178 -1.41 -15.37 -5.95
C ILE A 178 -1.42 -14.79 -4.53
N MET A 179 -1.27 -13.48 -4.36
CA MET A 179 -1.31 -12.82 -3.06
C MET A 179 -2.62 -13.05 -2.29
N VAL A 180 -3.75 -13.13 -2.97
CA VAL A 180 -5.05 -13.47 -2.35
C VAL A 180 -4.99 -14.84 -1.67
N PHE A 181 -4.30 -15.80 -2.28
CA PHE A 181 -4.26 -17.18 -1.82
C PHE A 181 -3.05 -17.52 -0.93
N THR A 182 -2.09 -16.61 -0.75
CA THR A 182 -0.85 -16.90 0.02
C THR A 182 -1.10 -17.39 1.44
N ALA A 183 -2.11 -16.86 2.14
CA ALA A 183 -2.43 -17.29 3.51
C ALA A 183 -3.00 -18.73 3.58
N PHE A 184 -3.50 -19.26 2.47
CA PHE A 184 -4.01 -20.63 2.39
C PHE A 184 -2.91 -21.63 2.04
N ILE A 185 -1.93 -21.20 1.24
CA ILE A 185 -0.90 -22.06 0.65
C ILE A 185 0.38 -22.06 1.49
N ILE A 186 0.80 -20.88 1.99
CA ILE A 186 2.06 -20.67 2.69
C ILE A 186 1.88 -20.88 4.20
N PRO A 187 2.49 -21.94 4.82
CA PRO A 187 2.32 -22.23 6.24
C PRO A 187 2.67 -21.07 7.17
N GLN A 188 3.71 -20.29 6.83
CA GLN A 188 4.18 -19.13 7.61
C GLN A 188 3.16 -18.00 7.66
N ARG A 189 2.17 -18.00 6.75
CA ARG A 189 1.11 -16.97 6.65
C ARG A 189 -0.25 -17.42 7.18
N ARG A 190 -0.35 -18.61 7.73
CA ARG A 190 -1.62 -19.14 8.28
C ARG A 190 -2.20 -18.30 9.40
N ASN A 191 -1.39 -17.57 10.15
CA ASN A 191 -1.85 -16.61 11.14
C ASN A 191 -2.67 -15.45 10.54
N GLN A 192 -2.56 -15.18 9.23
CA GLN A 192 -3.31 -14.16 8.50
C GLN A 192 -4.60 -14.71 7.87
N LEU A 193 -4.87 -16.01 7.97
CA LEU A 193 -5.96 -16.69 7.27
C LEU A 193 -7.33 -16.07 7.59
N GLY A 194 -7.65 -15.88 8.87
CA GLY A 194 -8.94 -15.28 9.27
C GLY A 194 -9.14 -13.87 8.70
N ARG A 195 -8.07 -13.05 8.74
CA ARG A 195 -8.08 -11.71 8.12
C ARG A 195 -8.32 -11.80 6.61
N ASN A 196 -7.60 -12.68 5.91
CA ASN A 196 -7.72 -12.82 4.46
C ASN A 196 -9.10 -13.33 4.04
N ILE A 197 -9.69 -14.28 4.78
CA ILE A 197 -11.07 -14.71 4.54
C ILE A 197 -12.02 -13.50 4.66
N GLY A 198 -11.90 -12.70 5.71
CA GLY A 198 -12.72 -11.50 5.88
C GLY A 198 -12.57 -10.51 4.71
N VAL A 199 -11.33 -10.24 4.27
CA VAL A 199 -11.05 -9.38 3.10
C VAL A 199 -11.68 -9.96 1.83
N ILE A 200 -11.52 -11.27 1.59
CA ILE A 200 -12.11 -11.97 0.43
C ILE A 200 -13.62 -11.82 0.44
N LEU A 201 -14.28 -12.12 1.56
CA LEU A 201 -15.75 -12.04 1.66
C LEU A 201 -16.25 -10.62 1.38
N VAL A 202 -15.60 -9.59 1.95
CA VAL A 202 -16.00 -8.19 1.72
C VAL A 202 -15.77 -7.79 0.26
N ARG A 203 -14.60 -8.07 -0.29
CA ARG A 203 -14.24 -7.66 -1.66
C ARG A 203 -15.07 -8.38 -2.72
N PHE A 204 -15.18 -9.70 -2.63
CA PHE A 204 -16.00 -10.47 -3.57
C PHE A 204 -17.50 -10.19 -3.39
N GLY A 205 -17.96 -10.00 -2.16
CA GLY A 205 -19.34 -9.55 -1.91
C GLY A 205 -19.64 -8.20 -2.57
N MET A 206 -18.73 -7.25 -2.47
CA MET A 206 -18.83 -5.95 -3.15
C MET A 206 -18.87 -6.12 -4.69
N LEU A 207 -17.96 -6.91 -5.25
CA LEU A 207 -17.93 -7.15 -6.70
C LEU A 207 -19.19 -7.87 -7.20
N ALA A 208 -19.70 -8.84 -6.43
CA ALA A 208 -20.95 -9.53 -6.73
C ALA A 208 -22.15 -8.57 -6.68
N ALA A 209 -22.21 -7.70 -5.68
CA ALA A 209 -23.24 -6.68 -5.59
C ALA A 209 -23.19 -5.72 -6.79
N LEU A 210 -22.00 -5.26 -7.18
CA LEU A 210 -21.82 -4.43 -8.38
C LEU A 210 -22.25 -5.17 -9.65
N ALA A 211 -21.93 -6.47 -9.77
CA ALA A 211 -22.32 -7.28 -10.93
C ALA A 211 -23.85 -7.37 -11.07
N ILE A 212 -24.57 -7.47 -9.95
CA ILE A 212 -26.02 -7.61 -9.94
C ILE A 212 -26.72 -6.26 -10.12
N TYR A 213 -26.29 -5.23 -9.38
CA TYR A 213 -27.03 -3.97 -9.27
C TYR A 213 -26.46 -2.83 -10.13
N ALA A 214 -25.19 -2.88 -10.52
CA ALA A 214 -24.52 -1.82 -11.25
C ALA A 214 -23.41 -2.37 -12.20
N PRO A 215 -23.76 -3.24 -13.18
CA PRO A 215 -22.77 -3.93 -14.01
C PRO A 215 -21.87 -2.97 -14.78
N LEU A 216 -22.37 -1.82 -15.24
CA LEU A 216 -21.58 -0.79 -15.91
C LEU A 216 -20.51 -0.21 -14.97
N ALA A 217 -20.88 0.05 -13.70
CA ALA A 217 -19.92 0.54 -12.70
C ALA A 217 -18.88 -0.53 -12.35
N LEU A 218 -19.23 -1.82 -12.34
CA LEU A 218 -18.25 -2.89 -12.21
C LEU A 218 -17.22 -2.87 -13.34
N VAL A 219 -17.67 -2.76 -14.60
CA VAL A 219 -16.76 -2.66 -15.75
C VAL A 219 -15.87 -1.43 -15.62
N GLY A 220 -16.44 -0.27 -15.25
CA GLY A 220 -15.66 0.94 -15.01
C GLY A 220 -14.61 0.77 -13.89
N TYR A 221 -14.98 0.13 -12.79
CA TYR A 221 -14.05 -0.20 -11.71
C TYR A 221 -12.89 -1.10 -12.19
N LEU A 222 -13.19 -2.16 -12.93
CA LEU A 222 -12.16 -3.07 -13.44
C LEU A 222 -11.21 -2.36 -14.40
N ILE A 223 -11.72 -1.48 -15.28
CA ILE A 223 -10.87 -0.66 -16.17
C ILE A 223 -10.02 0.31 -15.35
N SER A 224 -10.59 0.99 -14.35
CA SER A 224 -9.84 1.88 -13.45
C SER A 224 -8.71 1.14 -12.73
N TYR A 225 -8.99 -0.06 -12.26
CA TYR A 225 -8.00 -0.93 -11.62
C TYR A 225 -6.88 -1.34 -12.58
N MET A 226 -7.22 -1.71 -13.81
CA MET A 226 -6.23 -2.01 -14.86
C MET A 226 -5.36 -0.82 -15.20
N LEU A 227 -5.95 0.38 -15.36
CA LEU A 227 -5.21 1.61 -15.59
C LEU A 227 -4.23 1.90 -14.44
N MET A 228 -4.66 1.73 -13.19
CA MET A 228 -3.77 1.88 -12.04
C MET A 228 -2.57 0.93 -12.15
N ILE A 229 -2.78 -0.35 -12.39
CA ILE A 229 -1.69 -1.33 -12.48
C ILE A 229 -0.73 -0.98 -13.63
N ILE A 230 -1.25 -0.60 -14.81
CA ILE A 230 -0.44 -0.23 -15.97
C ILE A 230 0.46 0.97 -15.62
N VAL A 231 -0.11 2.02 -15.01
CA VAL A 231 0.66 3.22 -14.65
C VAL A 231 1.71 2.90 -13.59
N LEU A 232 1.36 2.16 -12.55
CA LEU A 232 2.32 1.78 -11.50
C LEU A 232 3.47 0.95 -12.07
N ARG A 233 3.18 -0.01 -12.94
CA ARG A 233 4.21 -0.82 -13.59
C ARG A 233 5.12 -0.01 -14.51
N PHE A 234 4.53 0.91 -15.29
CA PHE A 234 5.29 1.79 -16.17
C PHE A 234 6.25 2.69 -15.38
N VAL A 235 5.78 3.28 -14.28
CA VAL A 235 6.61 4.15 -13.44
C VAL A 235 7.67 3.34 -12.68
N ASP A 236 7.31 2.18 -12.15
CA ASP A 236 8.26 1.26 -11.50
C ASP A 236 9.41 0.89 -12.44
N GLY A 237 9.09 0.59 -13.72
CA GLY A 237 10.09 0.33 -14.76
C GLY A 237 10.93 1.53 -15.19
N LEU A 238 10.49 2.78 -14.89
CA LEU A 238 11.27 3.99 -15.14
C LEU A 238 12.15 4.39 -13.95
N GLU A 239 11.70 4.08 -12.73
CA GLU A 239 12.41 4.45 -11.51
C GLU A 239 13.51 3.44 -11.13
N HIS A 240 13.48 2.25 -11.70
CA HIS A 240 14.40 1.17 -11.38
C HIS A 240 15.08 0.62 -12.63
N ASP A 241 16.43 0.65 -12.62
CA ASP A 241 17.24 -0.05 -13.62
C ASP A 241 17.23 -1.56 -13.29
N TYR A 242 16.32 -2.30 -13.90
CA TYR A 242 16.37 -3.76 -13.87
C TYR A 242 17.44 -4.27 -14.83
N PRO A 243 18.28 -5.25 -14.42
CA PRO A 243 19.29 -5.83 -15.28
C PRO A 243 18.69 -6.60 -16.45
#